data_3e3f8eeee5c6bf579be418ddc0a124ab
#
_entry.id   3e3f8eeee5c6bf579be418ddc0a124ab
#
_cell.length_a   1.000
_cell.length_b   1.000
_cell.length_c   1.000
_cell.angle_alpha   90.00
_cell.angle_beta   90.00
_cell.angle_gamma   90.00
#
_symmetry.space_group_name_H-M   'P 1'
#
loop_
_entity.id
_entity.type
_entity.pdbx_description
1 polymer ?
#
loop_
_entity_poly.entity_id
_entity_poly.type
_entity_poly.pdbx_seq_one_letter_code
_entity_poly.pdbx_strand_id
1 'polypeptide(L)'
;MRLKTSARSVFLNCPFGSKYENLYLALIAGAAALGLTPRCVLEIPTTAARLTRLVDLISQCDYSIHDLSRVQLSGPAPRCPRFNMPFELGLAVAVGVHENYGNHHWIVLEAVRYRLLRSLSDLNGFDPFIHGNSVSGVLGVLTDAFEKPGHAVPIVHMRELYRLLRLFAVNLKAAERLNDLYRPSAFRKLVVTAVKIDAELRA
;
A
#
# COMPACT_ATOMS: atom_id res chain seq x y z
N MET A 1 -9.13 24.40 12.81
CA MET A 1 -10.01 23.74 11.82
C MET A 1 -9.30 23.77 10.48
N ARG A 2 -8.61 22.68 10.10
CA ARG A 2 -7.95 22.57 8.77
C ARG A 2 -9.03 22.23 7.75
N LEU A 3 -9.25 23.10 6.79
CA LEU A 3 -10.02 22.79 5.59
C LEU A 3 -9.27 21.69 4.81
N LYS A 4 -9.71 20.44 4.95
CA LYS A 4 -9.21 19.31 4.12
C LYS A 4 -9.82 19.39 2.73
N THR A 5 -9.21 20.16 1.85
CA THR A 5 -9.50 20.17 0.40
C THR A 5 -8.45 19.38 -0.41
N SER A 6 -7.58 18.62 0.24
CA SER A 6 -6.64 17.74 -0.46
C SER A 6 -7.25 16.34 -0.65
N ALA A 7 -6.96 15.70 -1.77
CA ALA A 7 -7.28 14.29 -2.01
C ALA A 7 -6.81 13.45 -0.81
N ARG A 8 -7.70 12.55 -0.33
CA ARG A 8 -7.34 11.65 0.78
C ARG A 8 -6.15 10.80 0.40
N SER A 9 -5.28 10.52 1.34
CA SER A 9 -4.05 9.76 1.10
C SER A 9 -4.03 8.44 1.85
N VAL A 10 -3.28 7.48 1.30
CA VAL A 10 -3.11 6.15 1.88
C VAL A 10 -1.63 5.78 1.94
N PHE A 11 -1.15 5.44 3.12
CA PHE A 11 0.20 4.90 3.32
C PHE A 11 0.24 3.43 2.91
N LEU A 12 1.12 3.07 1.98
CA LEU A 12 1.33 1.70 1.52
C LEU A 12 2.57 1.10 2.20
N ASN A 13 2.35 0.19 3.11
CA ASN A 13 3.37 -0.64 3.73
C ASN A 13 3.32 -2.04 3.11
N CYS A 14 4.25 -2.33 2.24
CA CYS A 14 4.27 -3.59 1.50
C CYS A 14 5.72 -4.09 1.28
N PRO A 15 5.89 -5.40 1.02
CA PRO A 15 7.19 -5.96 0.75
C PRO A 15 7.81 -5.41 -0.54
N PHE A 16 9.10 -5.08 -0.52
CA PHE A 16 9.84 -4.75 -1.72
C PHE A 16 10.61 -5.97 -2.21
N GLY A 17 10.45 -6.31 -3.49
CA GLY A 17 11.13 -7.42 -4.14
C GLY A 17 10.48 -7.82 -5.46
N SER A 18 11.25 -8.39 -6.39
CA SER A 18 10.80 -8.68 -7.76
C SER A 18 9.53 -9.54 -7.83
N LYS A 19 9.38 -10.49 -6.92
CA LYS A 19 8.18 -11.36 -6.84
C LYS A 19 6.93 -10.64 -6.33
N TYR A 20 7.06 -9.43 -5.78
CA TYR A 20 5.95 -8.64 -5.26
C TYR A 20 5.56 -7.47 -6.18
N GLU A 21 6.33 -7.19 -7.22
CA GLU A 21 6.17 -6.02 -8.08
C GLU A 21 4.77 -5.89 -8.69
N ASN A 22 4.16 -7.01 -9.11
CA ASN A 22 2.79 -6.98 -9.64
C ASN A 22 1.74 -6.62 -8.56
N LEU A 23 1.90 -7.09 -7.34
CA LEU A 23 1.01 -6.74 -6.22
C LEU A 23 1.21 -5.29 -5.78
N TYR A 24 2.46 -4.79 -5.80
CA TYR A 24 2.77 -3.39 -5.57
C TYR A 24 2.08 -2.46 -6.57
N LEU A 25 2.11 -2.80 -7.87
CA LEU A 25 1.38 -2.06 -8.90
C LEU A 25 -0.14 -2.15 -8.70
N ALA A 26 -0.66 -3.29 -8.24
CA ALA A 26 -2.08 -3.46 -7.94
C ALA A 26 -2.52 -2.60 -6.74
N LEU A 27 -1.68 -2.47 -5.71
CA LEU A 27 -1.93 -1.57 -4.58
C LEU A 27 -1.98 -0.10 -5.02
N ILE A 28 -1.03 0.34 -5.86
CA ILE A 28 -1.01 1.71 -6.39
C ILE A 28 -2.24 1.97 -7.25
N ALA A 29 -2.55 1.05 -8.20
CA ALA A 29 -3.70 1.18 -9.10
C ALA A 29 -5.03 1.18 -8.33
N GLY A 30 -5.22 0.23 -7.41
CA GLY A 30 -6.43 0.15 -6.61
C GLY A 30 -6.63 1.36 -5.71
N ALA A 31 -5.57 1.85 -5.07
CA ALA A 31 -5.63 3.08 -4.28
C ALA A 31 -6.02 4.30 -5.13
N ALA A 32 -5.40 4.46 -6.31
CA ALA A 32 -5.74 5.55 -7.23
C ALA A 32 -7.20 5.46 -7.70
N ALA A 33 -7.66 4.25 -8.08
CA ALA A 33 -9.06 4.02 -8.46
C ALA A 33 -10.06 4.36 -7.35
N LEU A 34 -9.67 4.21 -6.09
CA LEU A 34 -10.46 4.62 -4.92
C LEU A 34 -10.41 6.14 -4.65
N GLY A 35 -9.72 6.91 -5.49
CA GLY A 35 -9.52 8.34 -5.29
C GLY A 35 -8.57 8.67 -4.15
N LEU A 36 -7.69 7.72 -3.78
CA LEU A 36 -6.68 7.90 -2.75
C LEU A 36 -5.32 8.17 -3.39
N THR A 37 -4.53 9.06 -2.80
CA THR A 37 -3.14 9.29 -3.21
C THR A 37 -2.22 8.32 -2.48
N PRO A 38 -1.58 7.36 -3.17
CA PRO A 38 -0.62 6.45 -2.54
C PRO A 38 0.61 7.18 -2.03
N ARG A 39 1.03 6.86 -0.80
CA ARG A 39 2.25 7.30 -0.14
C ARG A 39 3.03 6.09 0.36
N CYS A 40 4.34 6.14 0.45
CA CYS A 40 5.12 5.02 1.01
C CYS A 40 6.49 5.48 1.54
N VAL A 41 7.20 4.57 2.21
CA VAL A 41 8.52 4.83 2.79
C VAL A 41 9.60 5.26 1.78
N LEU A 42 9.39 5.06 0.47
CA LEU A 42 10.29 5.52 -0.58
C LEU A 42 10.35 7.05 -0.69
N GLU A 43 9.37 7.76 -0.14
CA GLU A 43 9.37 9.22 -0.08
C GLU A 43 10.30 9.78 1.00
N ILE A 44 10.71 8.93 1.94
CA ILE A 44 11.51 9.33 3.11
C ILE A 44 13.01 9.19 2.76
N PRO A 45 13.79 10.27 2.78
CA PRO A 45 15.23 10.19 2.59
C PRO A 45 15.89 9.30 3.65
N THR A 46 16.96 8.59 3.24
CA THR A 46 17.77 7.77 4.14
C THR A 46 18.71 8.69 4.96
N THR A 47 18.18 9.33 5.99
CA THR A 47 18.90 10.28 6.85
C THR A 47 18.60 10.01 8.32
N ALA A 48 19.30 10.72 9.21
CA ALA A 48 18.90 10.79 10.61
C ALA A 48 17.42 11.21 10.75
N ALA A 49 16.76 10.78 11.82
CA ALA A 49 15.33 11.00 12.07
C ALA A 49 14.37 10.28 11.08
N ARG A 50 14.82 9.19 10.42
CA ARG A 50 13.97 8.41 9.53
C ARG A 50 12.68 7.92 10.23
N LEU A 51 12.78 7.48 11.49
CA LEU A 51 11.62 7.00 12.26
C LEU A 51 10.60 8.11 12.50
N THR A 52 11.03 9.29 12.91
CA THR A 52 10.15 10.46 13.11
C THR A 52 9.40 10.79 11.82
N ARG A 53 10.14 10.85 10.70
CA ARG A 53 9.53 11.10 9.38
C ARG A 53 8.54 10.03 8.93
N LEU A 54 8.77 8.77 9.32
CA LEU A 54 7.86 7.68 9.05
C LEU A 54 6.55 7.87 9.84
N VAL A 55 6.62 8.20 11.13
CA VAL A 55 5.45 8.52 11.93
C VAL A 55 4.71 9.73 11.35
N ASP A 56 5.43 10.80 10.98
CA ASP A 56 4.85 11.99 10.34
C ASP A 56 4.14 11.63 9.03
N LEU A 57 4.74 10.77 8.20
CA LEU A 57 4.14 10.33 6.94
C LEU A 57 2.85 9.55 7.17
N ILE A 58 2.85 8.60 8.11
CA ILE A 58 1.67 7.82 8.48
C ILE A 58 0.58 8.74 9.02
N SER A 59 0.90 9.66 9.93
CA SER A 59 -0.07 10.59 10.55
C SER A 59 -0.68 11.59 9.57
N GLN A 60 0.00 11.87 8.45
CA GLN A 60 -0.53 12.70 7.37
C GLN A 60 -1.52 11.97 6.46
N CYS A 61 -1.56 10.63 6.51
CA CYS A 61 -2.44 9.82 5.70
C CYS A 61 -3.77 9.56 6.42
N ASP A 62 -4.88 9.53 5.66
CA ASP A 62 -6.20 9.16 6.19
C ASP A 62 -6.30 7.66 6.43
N TYR A 63 -5.57 6.88 5.62
CA TYR A 63 -5.55 5.42 5.65
C TYR A 63 -4.13 4.88 5.60
N SER A 64 -3.96 3.64 6.08
CA SER A 64 -2.78 2.83 5.76
C SER A 64 -3.18 1.40 5.39
N ILE A 65 -2.45 0.83 4.46
CA ILE A 65 -2.60 -0.56 4.00
C ILE A 65 -1.29 -1.26 4.28
N HIS A 66 -1.35 -2.33 5.08
CA HIS A 66 -0.21 -3.09 5.54
C HIS A 66 -0.29 -4.52 5.01
N ASP A 67 0.53 -4.85 4.01
CA ASP A 67 0.61 -6.22 3.49
C ASP A 67 1.68 -7.02 4.23
N LEU A 68 1.23 -7.95 5.07
CA LEU A 68 2.08 -8.83 5.87
C LEU A 68 2.34 -10.19 5.20
N SER A 69 2.03 -10.35 3.92
CA SER A 69 2.15 -11.63 3.20
C SER A 69 3.58 -12.17 3.07
N ARG A 70 4.60 -11.36 3.35
CA ARG A 70 6.03 -11.70 3.17
C ARG A 70 6.87 -11.52 4.44
N VAL A 71 6.29 -11.77 5.60
CA VAL A 71 7.01 -11.70 6.90
C VAL A 71 7.80 -12.96 7.26
N GLN A 72 7.80 -14.01 6.41
CA GLN A 72 8.54 -15.24 6.67
C GLN A 72 10.06 -15.03 6.60
N LEU A 73 10.77 -16.04 7.10
CA LEU A 73 12.24 -16.14 6.97
C LEU A 73 12.66 -16.01 5.50
N SER A 74 13.52 -15.07 5.20
CA SER A 74 14.00 -14.78 3.85
C SER A 74 15.45 -14.28 3.86
N GLY A 75 16.07 -14.23 2.69
CA GLY A 75 17.43 -13.75 2.51
C GLY A 75 18.52 -14.84 2.63
N PRO A 76 19.80 -14.45 2.59
CA PRO A 76 20.93 -15.36 2.82
C PRO A 76 20.96 -15.84 4.28
N ALA A 77 21.73 -16.86 4.57
CA ALA A 77 21.93 -17.34 5.93
C ALA A 77 22.75 -16.33 6.76
N PRO A 78 22.40 -16.08 8.06
CA PRO A 78 21.21 -16.57 8.73
C PRO A 78 19.93 -15.88 8.24
N ARG A 79 18.91 -16.68 7.89
CA ARG A 79 17.63 -16.16 7.40
C ARG A 79 16.93 -15.37 8.50
N CYS A 80 16.38 -14.21 8.14
CA CYS A 80 15.69 -13.35 9.08
C CYS A 80 14.27 -13.00 8.57
N PRO A 81 13.26 -12.91 9.46
CA PRO A 81 11.95 -12.37 9.10
C PRO A 81 12.04 -10.88 8.74
N ARG A 82 11.12 -10.42 7.91
CA ARG A 82 11.00 -9.00 7.57
C ARG A 82 10.13 -8.30 8.61
N PHE A 83 10.75 -7.80 9.68
CA PHE A 83 10.03 -7.11 10.76
C PHE A 83 9.55 -5.70 10.42
N ASN A 84 10.04 -5.09 9.34
CA ASN A 84 9.65 -3.72 8.99
C ASN A 84 8.15 -3.55 8.81
N MET A 85 7.47 -4.47 8.09
CA MET A 85 6.04 -4.36 7.86
C MET A 85 5.22 -4.46 9.16
N PRO A 86 5.44 -5.45 10.07
CA PRO A 86 4.78 -5.47 11.37
C PRO A 86 5.11 -4.25 12.23
N PHE A 87 6.36 -3.76 12.21
CA PHE A 87 6.76 -2.57 12.95
C PHE A 87 6.01 -1.33 12.46
N GLU A 88 5.93 -1.10 11.17
CA GLU A 88 5.20 0.01 10.56
C GLU A 88 3.68 -0.10 10.80
N LEU A 89 3.12 -1.32 10.84
CA LEU A 89 1.74 -1.54 11.27
C LEU A 89 1.53 -1.08 12.72
N GLY A 90 2.42 -1.46 13.64
CA GLY A 90 2.36 -1.02 15.04
C GLY A 90 2.37 0.50 15.18
N LEU A 91 3.17 1.21 14.37
CA LEU A 91 3.15 2.68 14.33
C LEU A 91 1.82 3.22 13.81
N ALA A 92 1.24 2.62 12.76
CA ALA A 92 -0.04 3.04 12.23
C ALA A 92 -1.21 2.80 13.21
N VAL A 93 -1.19 1.67 13.92
CA VAL A 93 -2.14 1.39 15.01
C VAL A 93 -2.02 2.45 16.09
N ALA A 94 -0.80 2.77 16.55
CA ALA A 94 -0.56 3.80 17.56
C ALA A 94 -1.07 5.18 17.10
N VAL A 95 -0.84 5.54 15.83
CA VAL A 95 -1.38 6.79 15.24
C VAL A 95 -2.91 6.75 15.21
N GLY A 96 -3.52 5.61 14.86
CA GLY A 96 -4.97 5.47 14.75
C GLY A 96 -5.72 5.55 16.09
N VAL A 97 -5.08 5.14 17.19
CA VAL A 97 -5.70 5.19 18.53
C VAL A 97 -5.38 6.48 19.29
N HIS A 98 -4.44 7.28 18.81
CA HIS A 98 -4.02 8.50 19.52
C HIS A 98 -4.87 9.71 19.08
N GLU A 99 -5.60 10.30 20.02
CA GLU A 99 -6.57 11.37 19.79
C GLU A 99 -6.01 12.58 19.02
N ASN A 100 -4.72 12.90 19.17
CA ASN A 100 -4.07 14.04 18.53
C ASN A 100 -3.80 13.88 17.03
N TYR A 101 -3.86 12.66 16.48
CA TYR A 101 -3.57 12.39 15.07
C TYR A 101 -4.81 12.28 14.17
N GLY A 102 -6.01 12.37 14.76
CA GLY A 102 -7.27 12.30 14.04
C GLY A 102 -7.68 10.86 13.68
N ASN A 103 -8.60 10.73 12.72
CA ASN A 103 -9.15 9.41 12.33
C ASN A 103 -8.24 8.75 11.28
N HIS A 104 -7.15 8.14 11.69
CA HIS A 104 -6.34 7.29 10.83
C HIS A 104 -6.89 5.86 10.85
N HIS A 105 -7.23 5.32 9.67
CA HIS A 105 -7.75 3.96 9.54
C HIS A 105 -6.67 3.05 8.92
N TRP A 106 -6.41 1.93 9.56
CA TRP A 106 -5.43 0.95 9.08
C TRP A 106 -6.10 -0.35 8.64
N ILE A 107 -5.57 -0.96 7.59
CA ILE A 107 -6.08 -2.17 6.96
C ILE A 107 -4.92 -3.15 6.82
N VAL A 108 -5.13 -4.40 7.20
CA VAL A 108 -4.12 -5.45 7.09
C VAL A 108 -4.49 -6.41 5.97
N LEU A 109 -3.54 -6.65 5.08
CA LEU A 109 -3.62 -7.63 4.02
C LEU A 109 -2.72 -8.82 4.33
N GLU A 110 -3.16 -10.01 3.92
CA GLU A 110 -2.40 -11.25 4.05
C GLU A 110 -2.67 -12.17 2.85
N ALA A 111 -1.71 -13.01 2.51
CA ALA A 111 -1.88 -13.98 1.44
C ALA A 111 -2.59 -15.26 1.89
N VAL A 112 -2.44 -15.65 3.16
CA VAL A 112 -2.88 -16.94 3.70
C VAL A 112 -3.66 -16.74 4.99
N ARG A 113 -4.84 -17.35 5.07
CA ARG A 113 -5.70 -17.28 6.27
C ARG A 113 -4.98 -17.80 7.52
N TYR A 114 -5.30 -17.22 8.67
CA TYR A 114 -4.84 -17.63 10.01
C TYR A 114 -3.32 -17.54 10.24
N ARG A 115 -2.53 -17.05 9.28
CA ARG A 115 -1.09 -16.93 9.45
C ARG A 115 -0.68 -15.78 10.38
N LEU A 116 -1.37 -14.66 10.27
CA LEU A 116 -1.11 -13.46 11.08
C LEU A 116 -1.16 -13.76 12.58
N LEU A 117 -2.17 -14.48 13.03
CA LEU A 117 -2.41 -14.81 14.44
C LEU A 117 -1.28 -15.63 15.07
N ARG A 118 -0.47 -16.33 14.26
CA ARG A 118 0.69 -17.10 14.76
C ARG A 118 1.89 -16.23 15.13
N SER A 119 1.94 -15.00 14.62
CA SER A 119 3.09 -14.10 14.78
C SER A 119 2.74 -12.79 15.48
N LEU A 120 1.49 -12.36 15.43
CA LEU A 120 0.98 -11.12 16.02
C LEU A 120 -0.30 -11.41 16.82
N SER A 121 -0.14 -12.11 17.96
CA SER A 121 -1.25 -12.53 18.82
C SER A 121 -2.07 -11.37 19.38
N ASP A 122 -1.46 -10.19 19.55
CA ASP A 122 -2.13 -8.99 20.07
C ASP A 122 -3.16 -8.40 19.06
N LEU A 123 -3.09 -8.83 17.79
CA LEU A 123 -4.12 -8.55 16.79
C LEU A 123 -5.23 -9.62 16.77
N ASN A 124 -5.32 -10.46 17.80
CA ASN A 124 -6.37 -11.48 17.89
C ASN A 124 -7.75 -10.80 17.93
N GLY A 125 -8.68 -11.29 17.09
CA GLY A 125 -9.98 -10.66 16.88
C GLY A 125 -10.02 -9.67 15.70
N PHE A 126 -8.86 -9.40 15.06
CA PHE A 126 -8.79 -8.66 13.82
C PHE A 126 -8.57 -9.61 12.64
N ASP A 127 -9.51 -9.63 11.70
CA ASP A 127 -9.42 -10.46 10.50
C ASP A 127 -8.75 -9.71 9.34
N PRO A 128 -7.55 -10.13 8.90
CA PRO A 128 -6.91 -9.53 7.75
C PRO A 128 -7.66 -9.88 6.46
N PHE A 129 -7.65 -8.98 5.49
CA PHE A 129 -8.14 -9.25 4.14
C PHE A 129 -7.20 -10.19 3.39
N ILE A 130 -7.74 -11.27 2.82
CA ILE A 130 -6.93 -12.33 2.20
C ILE A 130 -6.93 -12.18 0.69
N HIS A 131 -5.77 -11.83 0.11
CA HIS A 131 -5.61 -11.60 -1.32
C HIS A 131 -5.07 -12.82 -2.10
N GLY A 132 -4.73 -13.92 -1.44
CA GLY A 132 -4.27 -15.14 -2.11
C GLY A 132 -3.02 -14.97 -2.99
N ASN A 133 -2.18 -13.99 -2.69
CA ASN A 133 -0.96 -13.66 -3.46
C ASN A 133 -1.22 -13.41 -4.96
N SER A 134 -2.37 -12.83 -5.30
CA SER A 134 -2.78 -12.54 -6.68
C SER A 134 -3.20 -11.07 -6.85
N VAL A 135 -2.99 -10.54 -8.07
CA VAL A 135 -3.41 -9.18 -8.44
C VAL A 135 -4.92 -9.02 -8.30
N SER A 136 -5.70 -9.99 -8.81
CA SER A 136 -7.16 -9.94 -8.69
C SER A 136 -7.62 -9.99 -7.24
N GLY A 137 -6.92 -10.74 -6.39
CA GLY A 137 -7.17 -10.77 -4.96
C GLY A 137 -6.91 -9.42 -4.31
N VAL A 138 -5.76 -8.78 -4.59
CA VAL A 138 -5.46 -7.42 -4.07
C VAL A 138 -6.54 -6.42 -4.48
N LEU A 139 -6.91 -6.38 -5.77
CA LEU A 139 -7.94 -5.46 -6.23
C LEU A 139 -9.31 -5.76 -5.59
N GLY A 140 -9.67 -7.04 -5.43
CA GLY A 140 -10.90 -7.46 -4.76
C GLY A 140 -10.94 -7.00 -3.30
N VAL A 141 -9.91 -7.31 -2.52
CA VAL A 141 -9.88 -6.91 -1.10
C VAL A 141 -9.85 -5.39 -0.91
N LEU A 142 -9.28 -4.63 -1.85
CA LEU A 142 -9.35 -3.17 -1.81
C LEU A 142 -10.78 -2.67 -2.07
N THR A 143 -11.51 -3.30 -3.00
CA THR A 143 -12.93 -3.01 -3.21
C THR A 143 -13.71 -3.26 -1.91
N ASP A 144 -13.56 -4.44 -1.31
CA ASP A 144 -14.29 -4.82 -0.09
C ASP A 144 -13.95 -3.90 1.11
N ALA A 145 -12.66 -3.58 1.29
CA ALA A 145 -12.19 -2.78 2.42
C ALA A 145 -12.62 -1.29 2.35
N PHE A 146 -12.86 -0.77 1.15
CA PHE A 146 -13.22 0.63 0.92
C PHE A 146 -14.64 0.79 0.37
N GLU A 147 -15.42 -0.27 0.35
CA GLU A 147 -16.81 -0.21 -0.10
C GLU A 147 -17.62 0.76 0.76
N LYS A 148 -18.31 1.68 0.09
CA LYS A 148 -19.28 2.59 0.71
C LYS A 148 -20.61 2.47 -0.01
N PRO A 149 -21.73 2.46 0.69
CA PRO A 149 -23.04 2.47 0.06
C PRO A 149 -23.14 3.60 -0.99
N GLY A 150 -23.45 3.22 -2.23
CA GLY A 150 -23.59 4.16 -3.35
C GLY A 150 -22.30 4.67 -3.99
N HIS A 151 -21.10 4.20 -3.57
CA HIS A 151 -19.80 4.66 -4.08
C HIS A 151 -18.82 3.53 -4.33
N ALA A 152 -19.32 2.36 -4.72
CA ALA A 152 -18.45 1.24 -5.07
C ALA A 152 -17.71 1.51 -6.39
N VAL A 153 -16.40 1.35 -6.39
CA VAL A 153 -15.61 1.41 -7.61
C VAL A 153 -15.70 0.05 -8.31
N PRO A 154 -16.17 -0.02 -9.57
CA PRO A 154 -16.27 -1.29 -10.28
C PRO A 154 -14.91 -1.97 -10.40
N ILE A 155 -14.84 -3.25 -10.08
CA ILE A 155 -13.60 -4.04 -10.18
C ILE A 155 -13.00 -4.03 -11.59
N VAL A 156 -13.85 -3.90 -12.62
CA VAL A 156 -13.42 -3.78 -14.02
C VAL A 156 -12.59 -2.51 -14.22
N HIS A 157 -13.00 -1.38 -13.64
CA HIS A 157 -12.25 -0.12 -13.66
C HIS A 157 -10.87 -0.28 -13.00
N MET A 158 -10.80 -0.90 -11.82
CA MET A 158 -9.52 -1.16 -11.14
C MET A 158 -8.59 -2.05 -11.97
N ARG A 159 -9.14 -3.09 -12.61
CA ARG A 159 -8.38 -4.01 -13.47
C ARG A 159 -7.81 -3.30 -14.70
N GLU A 160 -8.60 -2.44 -15.33
CA GLU A 160 -8.15 -1.68 -16.50
C GLU A 160 -7.06 -0.66 -16.11
N LEU A 161 -7.25 0.07 -15.01
CA LEU A 161 -6.22 0.97 -14.48
C LEU A 161 -4.92 0.21 -14.19
N TYR A 162 -5.01 -0.96 -13.51
CA TYR A 162 -3.85 -1.80 -13.27
C TYR A 162 -3.16 -2.24 -14.57
N ARG A 163 -3.92 -2.66 -15.58
CA ARG A 163 -3.39 -3.09 -16.89
C ARG A 163 -2.57 -1.98 -17.54
N LEU A 164 -3.11 -0.76 -17.59
CA LEU A 164 -2.45 0.41 -18.17
C LEU A 164 -1.23 0.83 -17.35
N LEU A 165 -1.34 0.86 -16.03
CA LEU A 165 -0.22 1.18 -15.15
C LEU A 165 0.92 0.16 -15.27
N ARG A 166 0.59 -1.13 -15.40
CA ARG A 166 1.60 -2.19 -15.63
C ARG A 166 2.32 -2.00 -16.95
N LEU A 167 1.62 -1.62 -18.01
CA LEU A 167 2.23 -1.31 -19.32
C LEU A 167 3.19 -0.12 -19.19
N PHE A 168 2.76 0.95 -18.52
CA PHE A 168 3.63 2.08 -18.22
C PHE A 168 4.87 1.66 -17.41
N ALA A 169 4.72 0.82 -16.38
CA ALA A 169 5.81 0.35 -15.55
C ALA A 169 6.86 -0.45 -16.33
N VAL A 170 6.44 -1.29 -17.29
CA VAL A 170 7.35 -2.02 -18.19
C VAL A 170 8.15 -1.04 -19.06
N ASN A 171 7.49 -0.06 -19.66
CA ASN A 171 8.14 0.96 -20.48
C ASN A 171 9.10 1.83 -19.65
N LEU A 172 8.70 2.21 -18.44
CA LEU A 172 9.55 2.96 -17.52
C LEU A 172 10.83 2.20 -17.16
N LYS A 173 10.71 0.90 -16.85
CA LYS A 173 11.87 0.05 -16.56
C LYS A 173 12.81 -0.03 -17.76
N ALA A 174 12.29 -0.19 -18.95
CA ALA A 174 13.09 -0.25 -20.17
C ALA A 174 13.79 1.09 -20.46
N ALA A 175 13.06 2.20 -20.41
CA ALA A 175 13.57 3.53 -20.71
C ALA A 175 14.65 4.01 -19.74
N GLU A 176 14.49 3.70 -18.44
CA GLU A 176 15.40 4.13 -17.39
C GLU A 176 16.39 3.04 -16.96
N ARG A 177 16.37 1.89 -17.63
CA ARG A 177 17.22 0.73 -17.32
C ARG A 177 17.14 0.32 -15.84
N LEU A 178 15.91 0.26 -15.30
CA LEU A 178 15.68 -0.08 -13.90
C LEU A 178 15.58 -1.59 -13.70
N ASN A 179 16.25 -2.10 -12.69
CA ASN A 179 16.12 -3.50 -12.26
C ASN A 179 14.79 -3.75 -11.54
N ASP A 180 14.29 -2.74 -10.82
CA ASP A 180 13.05 -2.78 -10.06
C ASP A 180 12.37 -1.41 -10.00
N LEU A 181 11.14 -1.36 -9.48
CA LEU A 181 10.34 -0.14 -9.35
C LEU A 181 10.43 0.50 -7.94
N TYR A 182 11.25 -0.03 -7.04
CA TYR A 182 11.32 0.39 -5.63
C TYR A 182 12.31 1.55 -5.42
N ARG A 183 12.18 2.58 -6.24
CA ARG A 183 12.96 3.84 -6.17
C ARG A 183 12.03 5.03 -5.99
N PRO A 184 12.47 6.07 -5.27
CA PRO A 184 11.66 7.29 -5.05
C PRO A 184 11.14 7.92 -6.35
N SER A 185 11.98 7.98 -7.39
CA SER A 185 11.60 8.54 -8.70
C SER A 185 10.57 7.68 -9.42
N ALA A 186 10.76 6.35 -9.44
CA ALA A 186 9.82 5.42 -10.07
C ALA A 186 8.46 5.43 -9.34
N PHE A 187 8.46 5.40 -8.01
CA PHE A 187 7.23 5.50 -7.21
C PHE A 187 6.42 6.75 -7.56
N ARG A 188 7.07 7.93 -7.54
CA ARG A 188 6.39 9.19 -7.91
C ARG A 188 5.78 9.15 -9.31
N LYS A 189 6.51 8.61 -10.30
CA LYS A 189 6.00 8.46 -11.67
C LYS A 189 4.82 7.51 -11.74
N LEU A 190 4.86 6.38 -11.03
CA LEU A 190 3.76 5.43 -10.96
C LEU A 190 2.51 6.05 -10.34
N VAL A 191 2.64 6.77 -9.23
CA VAL A 191 1.51 7.43 -8.55
C VAL A 191 0.87 8.50 -9.46
N VAL A 192 1.69 9.40 -10.05
CA VAL A 192 1.19 10.44 -10.94
C VAL A 192 0.48 9.83 -12.16
N THR A 193 1.08 8.79 -12.75
CA THR A 193 0.49 8.10 -13.91
C THR A 193 -0.80 7.37 -13.54
N ALA A 194 -0.86 6.71 -12.38
CA ALA A 194 -2.08 6.02 -11.93
C ALA A 194 -3.25 7.00 -11.75
N VAL A 195 -3.01 8.15 -11.12
CA VAL A 195 -4.03 9.19 -10.94
C VAL A 195 -4.50 9.76 -12.30
N LYS A 196 -3.56 9.97 -13.24
CA LYS A 196 -3.89 10.44 -14.60
C LYS A 196 -4.74 9.43 -15.36
N ILE A 197 -4.35 8.15 -15.34
CA ILE A 197 -5.11 7.06 -15.98
C ILE A 197 -6.52 6.97 -15.36
N ASP A 198 -6.65 7.05 -14.04
CA ASP A 198 -7.96 7.02 -13.38
C ASP A 198 -8.86 8.15 -13.86
N ALA A 199 -8.33 9.37 -13.99
CA ALA A 199 -9.08 10.51 -14.49
C ALA A 199 -9.52 10.32 -15.96
N GLU A 200 -8.64 9.77 -16.81
CA GLU A 200 -8.96 9.48 -18.22
C GLU A 200 -10.00 8.35 -18.37
N LEU A 201 -9.98 7.33 -17.50
CA LEU A 201 -10.97 6.25 -17.53
C LEU A 201 -12.35 6.66 -17.00
N ARG A 202 -12.44 7.76 -16.26
CA ARG A 202 -13.71 8.31 -15.72
C ARG A 202 -14.36 9.34 -16.64
N ALA A 203 -13.59 9.92 -17.58
CA ALA A 203 -14.05 10.91 -18.55
C ALA A 203 -14.89 10.28 -19.66
#